data_152a0954378eff0043e3e4ad8502fb2e
#
_entry.id   152a0954378eff0043e3e4ad8502fb2e
#
_cell.length_a   1.000
_cell.length_b   1.000
_cell.length_c   1.000
_cell.angle_alpha   90.00
_cell.angle_beta   90.00
_cell.angle_gamma   90.00
#
_symmetry.space_group_name_H-M   'P 1'
#
loop_
_entity.id
_entity.type
_entity.pdbx_description
1 polymer ?
#
loop_
_entity_poly.entity_id
_entity_poly.type
_entity_poly.pdbx_seq_one_letter_code
_entity_poly.pdbx_strand_id
1 'polypeptide(L)'
;MQLFTQQRVNITKRDNKTKKTGNMKKIILCAICAICGMTTASAQKFALVDMEYITKNIPAYERANEQLNQVSKKWQAEVEALNTEAATMYKNYQNEVVFLSEEQKKDRQEAIMKKEKEASDLKRKYFGPEGELYKKRESLLKNIQDEIWNAVKDISETRGYSLVLDRASDSGIIFGSPKIDISNEVLQKLGYGN
;
A
#
# COMPACT_ATOMS: atom_id res chain seq x y z
N MET A 1 -38.46 -15.32 84.69
CA MET A 1 -37.24 -15.96 84.07
C MET A 1 -37.38 -16.28 82.59
N GLN A 2 -38.56 -16.39 82.03
CA GLN A 2 -38.76 -16.71 80.61
C GLN A 2 -38.61 -15.56 79.62
N LEU A 3 -38.80 -14.32 80.01
CA LEU A 3 -38.69 -13.13 79.13
C LEU A 3 -37.24 -12.80 78.67
N PHE A 4 -36.24 -13.07 79.47
CA PHE A 4 -34.85 -12.83 79.12
C PHE A 4 -34.28 -13.85 78.12
N THR A 5 -34.86 -15.04 78.05
CA THR A 5 -34.40 -16.08 77.13
C THR A 5 -34.91 -15.81 75.69
N GLN A 6 -36.09 -15.29 75.55
CA GLN A 6 -36.69 -14.91 74.27
C GLN A 6 -35.94 -13.74 73.60
N GLN A 7 -35.50 -12.73 74.38
CA GLN A 7 -34.74 -11.59 73.86
C GLN A 7 -33.37 -12.02 73.31
N ARG A 8 -32.64 -12.91 73.99
CA ARG A 8 -31.33 -13.42 73.48
C ARG A 8 -31.46 -14.22 72.16
N VAL A 9 -32.49 -15.01 72.01
CA VAL A 9 -32.73 -15.80 70.78
C VAL A 9 -33.03 -14.88 69.59
N ASN A 10 -33.74 -13.80 69.81
CA ASN A 10 -34.06 -12.86 68.74
C ASN A 10 -32.85 -12.00 68.30
N ILE A 11 -31.94 -11.67 69.22
CA ILE A 11 -30.69 -10.92 68.89
C ILE A 11 -29.77 -11.81 68.05
N THR A 12 -29.58 -13.05 68.46
CA THR A 12 -28.70 -14.01 67.74
C THR A 12 -29.23 -14.36 66.36
N LYS A 13 -30.56 -14.43 66.16
CA LYS A 13 -31.18 -14.60 64.82
C LYS A 13 -31.01 -13.38 63.92
N ARG A 14 -31.04 -12.16 64.49
CA ARG A 14 -30.79 -10.91 63.72
C ARG A 14 -29.34 -10.81 63.24
N ASP A 15 -28.39 -11.12 64.13
CA ASP A 15 -26.95 -11.07 63.76
C ASP A 15 -26.53 -12.11 62.72
N ASN A 16 -27.13 -13.30 62.77
CA ASN A 16 -26.88 -14.32 61.74
C ASN A 16 -27.51 -13.96 60.37
N LYS A 17 -28.68 -13.22 60.35
CA LYS A 17 -29.30 -12.80 59.11
C LYS A 17 -28.52 -11.68 58.44
N THR A 18 -27.97 -10.74 59.23
CA THR A 18 -27.12 -9.64 58.71
C THR A 18 -25.75 -10.12 58.24
N LYS A 19 -25.11 -11.09 58.90
CA LYS A 19 -23.89 -11.70 58.43
C LYS A 19 -24.08 -12.48 57.13
N LYS A 20 -25.17 -13.21 56.98
CA LYS A 20 -25.48 -13.97 55.77
C LYS A 20 -25.75 -13.08 54.53
N THR A 21 -26.45 -11.93 54.71
CA THR A 21 -26.67 -10.94 53.65
C THR A 21 -25.41 -10.16 53.27
N GLY A 22 -24.52 -9.88 54.23
CA GLY A 22 -23.21 -9.26 53.99
C GLY A 22 -22.29 -10.12 53.13
N ASN A 23 -22.28 -11.44 53.38
CA ASN A 23 -21.47 -12.40 52.60
C ASN A 23 -22.06 -12.61 51.18
N MET A 24 -23.40 -12.66 51.04
CA MET A 24 -24.01 -12.77 49.70
C MET A 24 -23.69 -11.53 48.82
N LYS A 25 -23.74 -10.31 49.41
CA LYS A 25 -23.35 -9.10 48.67
C LYS A 25 -21.87 -9.16 48.19
N LYS A 26 -20.97 -9.66 49.01
CA LYS A 26 -19.55 -9.82 48.66
C LYS A 26 -19.38 -10.89 47.56
N ILE A 27 -20.10 -12.01 47.63
CA ILE A 27 -20.05 -13.06 46.61
C ILE A 27 -20.63 -12.55 45.28
N ILE A 28 -21.72 -11.80 45.29
CA ILE A 28 -22.30 -11.19 44.08
C ILE A 28 -21.33 -10.16 43.49
N LEU A 29 -20.69 -9.32 44.31
CA LEU A 29 -19.69 -8.35 43.86
C LEU A 29 -18.48 -9.05 43.22
N CYS A 30 -17.96 -10.13 43.83
CA CYS A 30 -16.88 -10.93 43.26
C CYS A 30 -17.28 -11.62 41.95
N ALA A 31 -18.53 -12.11 41.85
CA ALA A 31 -19.05 -12.72 40.62
C ALA A 31 -19.17 -11.69 39.48
N ILE A 32 -19.61 -10.46 39.79
CA ILE A 32 -19.67 -9.36 38.81
C ILE A 32 -18.28 -8.95 38.36
N CYS A 33 -17.28 -8.86 39.27
CA CYS A 33 -15.89 -8.59 38.92
C CYS A 33 -15.29 -9.71 38.06
N ALA A 34 -15.61 -10.97 38.32
CA ALA A 34 -15.14 -12.11 37.53
C ALA A 34 -15.74 -12.11 36.11
N ILE A 35 -16.98 -11.71 35.95
CA ILE A 35 -17.65 -11.58 34.64
C ILE A 35 -17.09 -10.39 33.85
N CYS A 36 -16.81 -9.25 34.50
CA CYS A 36 -16.18 -8.10 33.86
C CYS A 36 -14.72 -8.34 33.48
N GLY A 37 -14.00 -9.28 34.16
CA GLY A 37 -12.62 -9.65 33.83
C GLY A 37 -12.51 -10.58 32.60
N MET A 38 -13.60 -11.11 32.09
CA MET A 38 -13.62 -12.00 30.92
C MET A 38 -13.85 -11.29 29.59
N THR A 39 -13.92 -9.96 29.54
CA THR A 39 -13.82 -9.26 28.26
C THR A 39 -12.40 -9.44 27.74
N THR A 40 -12.18 -10.45 26.91
CA THR A 40 -10.96 -10.58 26.12
C THR A 40 -10.85 -9.31 25.30
N ALA A 41 -10.03 -8.37 25.73
CA ALA A 41 -9.60 -7.28 24.89
C ALA A 41 -8.88 -7.94 23.72
N SER A 42 -9.58 -8.10 22.59
CA SER A 42 -8.95 -8.52 21.34
C SER A 42 -7.97 -7.41 20.99
N ALA A 43 -6.70 -7.60 21.39
CA ALA A 43 -5.64 -6.68 20.99
C ALA A 43 -5.63 -6.69 19.45
N GLN A 44 -5.87 -5.53 18.84
CA GLN A 44 -5.79 -5.37 17.41
C GLN A 44 -4.37 -5.77 16.98
N LYS A 45 -4.29 -6.77 16.12
CA LYS A 45 -3.01 -7.24 15.59
C LYS A 45 -2.67 -6.45 14.35
N PHE A 46 -1.45 -5.94 14.30
CA PHE A 46 -0.89 -5.25 13.16
C PHE A 46 0.26 -6.07 12.59
N ALA A 47 0.48 -5.95 11.28
CA ALA A 47 1.64 -6.51 10.63
C ALA A 47 2.29 -5.46 9.73
N LEU A 48 3.54 -5.70 9.37
CA LEU A 48 4.30 -4.93 8.39
C LEU A 48 4.66 -5.82 7.22
N VAL A 49 4.74 -5.22 6.06
CA VAL A 49 5.35 -5.79 4.86
C VAL A 49 6.38 -4.81 4.30
N ASP A 50 7.33 -5.34 3.57
CA ASP A 50 8.28 -4.58 2.77
C ASP A 50 8.01 -4.91 1.30
N MET A 51 7.23 -4.07 0.64
CA MET A 51 6.84 -4.29 -0.76
C MET A 51 8.04 -4.25 -1.70
N GLU A 52 9.05 -3.44 -1.39
CA GLU A 52 10.28 -3.38 -2.18
C GLU A 52 11.07 -4.70 -2.08
N TYR A 53 11.21 -5.22 -0.86
CA TYR A 53 11.84 -6.52 -0.61
C TYR A 53 11.07 -7.66 -1.29
N ILE A 54 9.74 -7.70 -1.15
CA ILE A 54 8.90 -8.72 -1.76
C ILE A 54 9.05 -8.70 -3.29
N THR A 55 8.89 -7.54 -3.92
CA THR A 55 8.95 -7.41 -5.38
C THR A 55 10.32 -7.75 -5.95
N LYS A 56 11.41 -7.39 -5.27
CA LYS A 56 12.79 -7.75 -5.67
C LYS A 56 13.04 -9.27 -5.65
N ASN A 57 12.31 -10.00 -4.82
CA ASN A 57 12.44 -11.46 -4.74
C ASN A 57 11.47 -12.21 -5.66
N ILE A 58 10.69 -11.50 -6.50
CA ILE A 58 9.82 -12.10 -7.50
C ILE A 58 10.46 -11.97 -8.91
N PRO A 59 11.00 -13.05 -9.50
CA PRO A 59 11.69 -12.95 -10.79
C PRO A 59 10.81 -12.42 -11.94
N ALA A 60 9.49 -12.64 -11.85
CA ALA A 60 8.54 -12.11 -12.84
C ALA A 60 8.46 -10.58 -12.80
N TYR A 61 8.59 -9.97 -11.60
CA TYR A 61 8.61 -8.53 -11.44
C TYR A 61 9.86 -7.89 -12.06
N GLU A 62 11.01 -8.51 -11.87
CA GLU A 62 12.26 -8.03 -12.45
C GLU A 62 12.23 -8.10 -13.98
N ARG A 63 11.77 -9.23 -14.55
CA ARG A 63 11.56 -9.34 -16.00
C ARG A 63 10.59 -8.30 -16.56
N ALA A 64 9.50 -8.01 -15.84
CA ALA A 64 8.55 -6.98 -16.25
C ALA A 64 9.19 -5.58 -16.25
N ASN A 65 9.99 -5.25 -15.23
CA ASN A 65 10.73 -3.99 -15.17
C ASN A 65 11.77 -3.87 -16.28
N GLU A 66 12.47 -4.93 -16.59
CA GLU A 66 13.43 -4.94 -17.71
C GLU A 66 12.73 -4.68 -19.04
N GLN A 67 11.60 -5.34 -19.30
CA GLN A 67 10.79 -5.08 -20.50
C GLN A 67 10.32 -3.63 -20.58
N LEU A 68 9.87 -3.05 -19.45
CA LEU A 68 9.47 -1.63 -19.38
C LEU A 68 10.63 -0.70 -19.69
N ASN A 69 11.81 -0.99 -19.16
CA ASN A 69 13.01 -0.20 -19.43
C ASN A 69 13.42 -0.26 -20.90
N GLN A 70 13.37 -1.44 -21.53
CA GLN A 70 13.67 -1.60 -22.95
C GLN A 70 12.69 -0.81 -23.83
N VAL A 71 11.39 -0.93 -23.55
CA VAL A 71 10.35 -0.20 -24.30
C VAL A 71 10.50 1.31 -24.08
N SER A 72 10.75 1.76 -22.84
CA SER A 72 10.98 3.18 -22.53
C SER A 72 12.17 3.74 -23.31
N LYS A 73 13.30 3.04 -23.33
CA LYS A 73 14.49 3.46 -24.10
C LYS A 73 14.20 3.55 -25.59
N LYS A 74 13.48 2.56 -26.15
CA LYS A 74 13.07 2.57 -27.55
C LYS A 74 12.23 3.81 -27.87
N TRP A 75 11.21 4.07 -27.08
CA TRP A 75 10.32 5.21 -27.29
C TRP A 75 11.01 6.56 -27.08
N GLN A 76 11.95 6.64 -26.12
CA GLN A 76 12.78 7.84 -25.95
C GLN A 76 13.62 8.10 -27.20
N ALA A 77 14.22 7.08 -27.79
CA ALA A 77 15.00 7.21 -29.02
C ALA A 77 14.14 7.67 -30.22
N GLU A 78 12.89 7.18 -30.32
CA GLU A 78 11.97 7.60 -31.37
C GLU A 78 11.62 9.11 -31.24
N VAL A 79 11.32 9.58 -30.01
CA VAL A 79 11.05 11.01 -29.75
C VAL A 79 12.29 11.86 -30.03
N GLU A 80 13.46 11.41 -29.59
CA GLU A 80 14.72 12.11 -29.80
C GLU A 80 15.10 12.21 -31.27
N ALA A 81 14.83 11.19 -32.07
CA ALA A 81 15.04 11.24 -33.52
C ALA A 81 14.23 12.37 -34.17
N LEU A 82 12.96 12.55 -33.80
CA LEU A 82 12.11 13.65 -34.29
C LEU A 82 12.59 15.02 -33.81
N ASN A 83 13.03 15.14 -32.58
CA ASN A 83 13.61 16.38 -32.06
C ASN A 83 14.90 16.76 -32.81
N THR A 84 15.76 15.76 -33.06
CA THR A 84 17.02 15.95 -33.81
C THR A 84 16.74 16.37 -35.26
N GLU A 85 15.71 15.75 -35.88
CA GLU A 85 15.27 16.13 -37.22
C GLU A 85 14.77 17.59 -37.25
N ALA A 86 13.90 17.97 -36.31
CA ALA A 86 13.40 19.35 -36.18
C ALA A 86 14.55 20.36 -35.98
N ALA A 87 15.49 20.05 -35.10
CA ALA A 87 16.66 20.89 -34.84
C ALA A 87 17.54 21.04 -36.08
N THR A 88 17.70 19.95 -36.86
CA THR A 88 18.46 20.00 -38.13
C THR A 88 17.74 20.86 -39.16
N MET A 89 16.42 20.71 -39.31
CA MET A 89 15.62 21.55 -40.20
C MET A 89 15.72 23.02 -39.82
N TYR A 90 15.66 23.34 -38.54
CA TYR A 90 15.82 24.70 -38.04
C TYR A 90 17.20 25.28 -38.32
N LYS A 91 18.26 24.51 -38.09
CA LYS A 91 19.65 24.92 -38.42
C LYS A 91 19.83 25.19 -39.91
N ASN A 92 19.28 24.32 -40.77
CA ASN A 92 19.33 24.51 -42.21
C ASN A 92 18.57 25.79 -42.62
N TYR A 93 17.38 26.00 -42.08
CA TYR A 93 16.60 27.21 -42.28
C TYR A 93 17.38 28.48 -41.92
N GLN A 94 18.06 28.50 -40.75
CA GLN A 94 18.88 29.63 -40.36
C GLN A 94 20.01 29.92 -41.33
N ASN A 95 20.63 28.91 -41.90
CA ASN A 95 21.72 29.08 -42.87
C ASN A 95 21.25 29.58 -44.24
N GLU A 96 20.01 29.20 -44.62
CA GLU A 96 19.46 29.48 -45.96
C GLU A 96 18.54 30.71 -45.98
N VAL A 97 18.07 31.22 -44.85
CA VAL A 97 17.01 32.20 -44.69
C VAL A 97 17.18 33.46 -45.53
N VAL A 98 18.45 33.89 -45.73
CA VAL A 98 18.81 35.12 -46.51
C VAL A 98 18.62 34.92 -48.00
N PHE A 99 18.57 33.68 -48.48
CA PHE A 99 18.40 33.34 -49.90
C PHE A 99 16.98 32.90 -50.24
N LEU A 100 16.08 32.74 -49.23
CA LEU A 100 14.72 32.26 -49.44
C LEU A 100 13.73 33.40 -49.75
N SER A 101 12.76 33.12 -50.63
CA SER A 101 11.56 33.96 -50.80
C SER A 101 10.69 33.91 -49.53
N GLU A 102 9.77 34.88 -49.36
CA GLU A 102 8.86 34.91 -48.21
C GLU A 102 7.96 33.67 -48.15
N GLU A 103 7.52 33.18 -49.29
CA GLU A 103 6.77 31.92 -49.34
C GLU A 103 7.58 30.72 -48.89
N GLN A 104 8.82 30.58 -49.38
CA GLN A 104 9.71 29.52 -48.98
C GLN A 104 10.08 29.58 -47.45
N LYS A 105 10.25 30.80 -46.91
CA LYS A 105 10.46 30.98 -45.48
C LYS A 105 9.29 30.43 -44.67
N LYS A 106 8.07 30.78 -45.07
CA LYS A 106 6.83 30.33 -44.44
C LYS A 106 6.69 28.82 -44.51
N ASP A 107 6.90 28.21 -45.65
CA ASP A 107 6.83 26.77 -45.84
C ASP A 107 7.84 26.01 -44.94
N ARG A 108 9.09 26.53 -44.86
CA ARG A 108 10.11 25.96 -44.01
C ARG A 108 9.75 26.06 -42.53
N GLN A 109 9.24 27.20 -42.06
CA GLN A 109 8.82 27.40 -40.68
C GLN A 109 7.62 26.49 -40.35
N GLU A 110 6.63 26.38 -41.23
CA GLU A 110 5.51 25.44 -41.02
C GLU A 110 5.95 23.98 -40.95
N ALA A 111 6.89 23.57 -41.79
CA ALA A 111 7.46 22.23 -41.73
C ALA A 111 8.20 21.95 -40.43
N ILE A 112 8.99 22.92 -39.89
CA ILE A 112 9.67 22.80 -38.61
C ILE A 112 8.66 22.68 -37.46
N MET A 113 7.69 23.60 -37.42
CA MET A 113 6.62 23.59 -36.40
C MET A 113 5.84 22.26 -36.40
N LYS A 114 5.56 21.74 -37.61
CA LYS A 114 4.90 20.44 -37.75
C LYS A 114 5.75 19.30 -37.15
N LYS A 115 7.06 19.31 -37.39
CA LYS A 115 7.97 18.28 -36.88
C LYS A 115 8.10 18.37 -35.35
N GLU A 116 8.22 19.57 -34.80
CA GLU A 116 8.22 19.80 -33.35
C GLU A 116 6.93 19.32 -32.69
N LYS A 117 5.81 19.59 -33.35
CA LYS A 117 4.52 19.12 -32.87
C LYS A 117 4.42 17.60 -32.89
N GLU A 118 4.89 16.94 -33.96
CA GLU A 118 4.96 15.48 -34.04
C GLU A 118 5.76 14.89 -32.90
N ALA A 119 6.95 15.46 -32.59
CA ALA A 119 7.77 15.03 -31.46
C ALA A 119 7.05 15.19 -30.11
N SER A 120 6.40 16.33 -29.91
CA SER A 120 5.63 16.63 -28.68
C SER A 120 4.44 15.70 -28.52
N ASP A 121 3.68 15.47 -29.58
CA ASP A 121 2.50 14.58 -29.56
C ASP A 121 2.93 13.13 -29.31
N LEU A 122 4.03 12.69 -29.92
CA LEU A 122 4.59 11.34 -29.71
C LEU A 122 5.09 11.18 -28.27
N LYS A 123 5.78 12.18 -27.73
CA LYS A 123 6.21 12.19 -26.32
C LYS A 123 5.03 12.08 -25.37
N ARG A 124 3.95 12.85 -25.62
CA ARG A 124 2.72 12.78 -24.81
C ARG A 124 2.03 11.44 -24.93
N LYS A 125 1.97 10.86 -26.13
CA LYS A 125 1.41 9.52 -26.37
C LYS A 125 2.13 8.46 -25.56
N TYR A 126 3.46 8.47 -25.53
CA TYR A 126 4.26 7.45 -24.85
C TYR A 126 4.37 7.69 -23.35
N PHE A 127 4.63 8.92 -22.91
CA PHE A 127 5.03 9.26 -21.55
C PHE A 127 4.02 10.17 -20.82
N GLY A 128 2.89 10.51 -21.44
CA GLY A 128 1.83 11.26 -20.79
C GLY A 128 1.21 10.53 -19.59
N PRO A 129 0.36 11.19 -18.79
CA PRO A 129 -0.22 10.62 -17.56
C PRO A 129 -0.93 9.28 -17.77
N GLU A 130 -1.59 9.08 -18.92
CA GLU A 130 -2.24 7.83 -19.34
C GLU A 130 -1.61 7.29 -20.63
N GLY A 131 -0.32 7.55 -20.81
CA GLY A 131 0.42 7.15 -21.99
C GLY A 131 0.64 5.65 -22.09
N GLU A 132 1.22 5.23 -23.24
CA GLU A 132 1.44 3.82 -23.54
C GLU A 132 2.38 3.14 -22.52
N LEU A 133 3.34 3.89 -21.93
CA LEU A 133 4.23 3.36 -20.90
C LEU A 133 3.47 3.03 -19.60
N TYR A 134 2.54 3.90 -19.21
CA TYR A 134 1.69 3.65 -18.05
C TYR A 134 0.83 2.39 -18.26
N LYS A 135 0.13 2.30 -19.39
CA LYS A 135 -0.70 1.14 -19.73
C LYS A 135 0.10 -0.15 -19.79
N LYS A 136 1.31 -0.08 -20.36
CA LYS A 136 2.22 -1.22 -20.42
C LYS A 136 2.65 -1.68 -19.04
N ARG A 137 2.95 -0.72 -18.13
CA ARG A 137 3.28 -1.01 -16.73
C ARG A 137 2.12 -1.70 -16.03
N GLU A 138 0.90 -1.15 -16.12
CA GLU A 138 -0.28 -1.79 -15.55
C GLU A 138 -0.45 -3.22 -16.06
N SER A 139 -0.40 -3.40 -17.38
CA SER A 139 -0.56 -4.73 -17.99
C SER A 139 0.46 -5.76 -17.51
N LEU A 140 1.72 -5.36 -17.27
CA LEU A 140 2.78 -6.27 -16.86
C LEU A 140 2.81 -6.54 -15.36
N LEU A 141 2.45 -5.55 -14.54
CA LEU A 141 2.60 -5.65 -13.08
C LEU A 141 1.31 -6.01 -12.35
N LYS A 142 0.15 -5.79 -12.96
CA LYS A 142 -1.14 -6.01 -12.30
C LYS A 142 -1.29 -7.41 -11.73
N ASN A 143 -1.00 -8.45 -12.50
CA ASN A 143 -1.14 -9.83 -12.04
C ASN A 143 -0.25 -10.11 -10.83
N ILE A 144 1.00 -9.60 -10.84
CA ILE A 144 1.96 -9.77 -9.75
C ILE A 144 1.45 -9.05 -8.48
N GLN A 145 0.94 -7.83 -8.65
CA GLN A 145 0.37 -7.06 -7.55
C GLN A 145 -0.87 -7.74 -6.95
N ASP A 146 -1.74 -8.28 -7.81
CA ASP A 146 -2.93 -9.01 -7.38
C ASP A 146 -2.54 -10.30 -6.61
N GLU A 147 -1.51 -11.03 -7.05
CA GLU A 147 -0.99 -12.21 -6.34
C GLU A 147 -0.42 -11.84 -4.96
N ILE A 148 0.39 -10.79 -4.87
CA ILE A 148 0.92 -10.29 -3.58
C ILE A 148 -0.22 -9.87 -2.67
N TRP A 149 -1.19 -9.10 -3.18
CA TRP A 149 -2.33 -8.64 -2.40
C TRP A 149 -3.15 -9.81 -1.84
N ASN A 150 -3.42 -10.83 -2.67
CA ASN A 150 -4.14 -12.02 -2.25
C ASN A 150 -3.36 -12.79 -1.17
N ALA A 151 -2.04 -12.93 -1.31
CA ALA A 151 -1.20 -13.59 -0.31
C ALA A 151 -1.22 -12.83 1.03
N VAL A 152 -1.10 -11.51 1.01
CA VAL A 152 -1.19 -10.65 2.22
C VAL A 152 -2.56 -10.75 2.86
N LYS A 153 -3.63 -10.71 2.06
CA LYS A 153 -5.01 -10.85 2.54
C LYS A 153 -5.23 -12.18 3.25
N ASP A 154 -4.88 -13.29 2.62
CA ASP A 154 -5.07 -14.63 3.19
C ASP A 154 -4.29 -14.81 4.50
N ILE A 155 -3.05 -14.31 4.57
CA ILE A 155 -2.25 -14.34 5.81
C ILE A 155 -2.95 -13.50 6.88
N SER A 156 -3.43 -12.31 6.52
CA SER A 156 -4.11 -11.41 7.44
C SER A 156 -5.38 -12.01 8.03
N GLU A 157 -6.21 -12.63 7.20
CA GLU A 157 -7.43 -13.30 7.62
C GLU A 157 -7.11 -14.50 8.54
N THR A 158 -6.12 -15.31 8.18
CA THR A 158 -5.71 -16.49 8.94
C THR A 158 -5.14 -16.13 10.31
N ARG A 159 -4.34 -15.06 10.40
CA ARG A 159 -3.68 -14.64 11.64
C ARG A 159 -4.46 -13.59 12.43
N GLY A 160 -5.55 -13.07 11.88
CA GLY A 160 -6.40 -12.06 12.49
C GLY A 160 -5.72 -10.70 12.58
N TYR A 161 -4.95 -10.31 11.56
CA TYR A 161 -4.43 -8.94 11.45
C TYR A 161 -5.53 -7.99 11.04
N SER A 162 -5.65 -6.89 11.79
CA SER A 162 -6.62 -5.82 11.51
C SER A 162 -6.11 -4.81 10.50
N LEU A 163 -4.77 -4.71 10.37
CA LEU A 163 -4.10 -3.78 9.46
C LEU A 163 -2.71 -4.33 9.12
N VAL A 164 -2.36 -4.21 7.85
CA VAL A 164 -1.00 -4.45 7.34
C VAL A 164 -0.50 -3.16 6.68
N LEU A 165 0.68 -2.71 7.06
CA LEU A 165 1.31 -1.49 6.55
C LEU A 165 2.56 -1.85 5.75
N ASP A 166 2.74 -1.17 4.63
CA ASP A 166 3.98 -1.25 3.86
C ASP A 166 5.03 -0.31 4.45
N ARG A 167 6.14 -0.86 4.94
CA ARG A 167 7.24 -0.07 5.51
C ARG A 167 8.16 0.55 4.47
N ALA A 168 8.13 0.04 3.22
CA ALA A 168 8.93 0.56 2.11
C ALA A 168 8.29 1.79 1.46
N SER A 169 6.99 2.00 1.65
CA SER A 169 6.31 3.21 1.19
C SER A 169 6.55 4.38 2.16
N ASP A 170 6.34 5.63 1.69
CA ASP A 170 6.46 6.86 2.50
C ASP A 170 5.40 6.97 3.63
N SER A 171 5.08 5.86 4.28
CA SER A 171 4.02 5.76 5.30
C SER A 171 4.39 6.38 6.66
N GLY A 172 5.59 6.95 6.80
CA GLY A 172 6.04 7.56 8.05
C GLY A 172 6.34 6.57 9.18
N ILE A 173 6.54 5.28 8.86
CA ILE A 173 6.93 4.26 9.84
C ILE A 173 8.39 4.47 10.21
N ILE A 174 8.66 5.00 11.42
CA ILE A 174 10.02 5.23 11.92
C ILE A 174 10.66 3.94 12.43
N PHE A 175 9.85 3.06 13.03
CA PHE A 175 10.31 1.78 13.58
C PHE A 175 9.22 0.71 13.45
N GLY A 176 9.63 -0.48 13.02
CA GLY A 176 8.81 -1.68 13.02
C GLY A 176 9.59 -2.88 13.53
N SER A 177 9.04 -3.59 14.51
CA SER A 177 9.69 -4.80 15.02
C SER A 177 9.74 -5.88 13.93
N PRO A 178 10.89 -6.57 13.73
CA PRO A 178 10.96 -7.71 12.81
C PRO A 178 9.95 -8.83 13.12
N LYS A 179 9.45 -8.89 14.36
CA LYS A 179 8.47 -9.90 14.79
C LYS A 179 7.10 -9.73 14.16
N ILE A 180 6.76 -8.53 13.68
CA ILE A 180 5.50 -8.24 13.03
C ILE A 180 5.64 -8.08 11.50
N ASP A 181 6.86 -8.27 10.98
CA ASP A 181 7.14 -8.26 9.55
C ASP A 181 6.81 -9.63 8.96
N ILE A 182 5.87 -9.64 8.01
CA ILE A 182 5.38 -10.86 7.36
C ILE A 182 5.88 -11.01 5.91
N SER A 183 6.85 -10.19 5.48
CA SER A 183 7.35 -10.18 4.09
C SER A 183 7.84 -11.55 3.63
N ASN A 184 8.61 -12.26 4.47
CA ASN A 184 9.07 -13.61 4.15
C ASN A 184 7.93 -14.63 4.08
N GLU A 185 6.91 -14.48 4.92
CA GLU A 185 5.73 -15.35 4.89
C GLU A 185 4.92 -15.13 3.59
N VAL A 186 4.82 -13.88 3.13
CA VAL A 186 4.22 -13.54 1.83
C VAL A 186 5.01 -14.20 0.71
N LEU A 187 6.34 -14.08 0.68
CA LEU A 187 7.21 -14.73 -0.31
C LEU A 187 7.06 -16.25 -0.29
N GLN A 188 7.03 -16.85 0.88
CA GLN A 188 6.83 -18.29 1.04
C GLN A 188 5.48 -18.73 0.45
N LYS A 189 4.42 -17.97 0.73
CA LYS A 189 3.08 -18.25 0.19
C LYS A 189 3.02 -18.13 -1.33
N LEU A 190 3.78 -17.20 -1.90
CA LEU A 190 3.92 -17.03 -3.36
C LEU A 190 4.86 -18.06 -4.03
N GLY A 191 5.52 -18.91 -3.24
CA GLY A 191 6.47 -19.91 -3.75
C GLY A 191 7.90 -19.38 -4.00
N TYR A 192 8.23 -18.20 -3.49
CA TYR A 192 9.55 -17.56 -3.61
C TYR A 192 10.32 -17.51 -2.28
N GLY A 193 9.81 -18.13 -1.21
CA GLY A 193 10.50 -18.23 0.07
C GLY A 193 11.65 -19.24 0.01
N ASN A 194 12.78 -18.87 0.63
CA ASN A 194 13.90 -19.79 0.90
C ASN A 194 13.57 -20.68 2.11
#